data_75b92314088a2b08e2b5beca222d08ed
#
_entry.id   75b92314088a2b08e2b5beca222d08ed
#
_cell.length_a   1.000
_cell.length_b   1.000
_cell.length_c   1.000
_cell.angle_alpha   90.00
_cell.angle_beta   90.00
_cell.angle_gamma   90.00
#
_symmetry.space_group_name_H-M   'P 1'
#
loop_
_entity.id
_entity.type
_entity.pdbx_description
1 polymer ?
#
loop_
_entity_poly.entity_id
_entity_poly.type
_entity_poly.pdbx_seq_one_letter_code
_entity_poly.pdbx_strand_id
1 'polypeptide(L)'
;MEKVLIALAKIIADKKVRDKVLLIIGSILVGFILILAMPIIVLYSMGNVEFEAPEIDKSAFTESDFIAQLPSEKQEKIAHTQAVGDEIESEMSDLGIAEQTIKAQLIYMSYFDEVENFDANFYAHLFYSAPNDEVLIDSLNQNYGLAINYNEFMRTYIFVMNSTINKYMFTDASTKNAADLAAWAENAYLSEWQYADNCFGERGGEDRLRCADNVGLVMGYVRYDAVNKVFTSDTVDLYYTEQGSIDTMPDSKGVGVYNGSEFGVYVGGGEVVFSSAMGGIQRQRLTDGGWTAWCTYDAINYPQEVQDKINELQEPTTEATTEATTGC
;
A
#
# COMPACT_ATOMS: atom_id res chain seq x y z
N MET A 1 -32.57 23.47 -10.87
CA MET A 1 -31.66 22.81 -9.94
C MET A 1 -32.41 21.94 -8.91
N GLU A 2 -33.41 22.43 -8.23
CA GLU A 2 -34.16 21.67 -7.21
C GLU A 2 -34.79 20.34 -7.69
N LYS A 3 -35.27 20.27 -8.94
CA LYS A 3 -35.84 19.05 -9.53
C LYS A 3 -34.80 17.95 -9.85
N VAL A 4 -33.55 18.35 -10.11
CA VAL A 4 -32.44 17.41 -10.38
C VAL A 4 -31.92 16.82 -9.06
N LEU A 5 -31.80 17.65 -8.03
CA LEU A 5 -31.44 17.21 -6.67
C LEU A 5 -32.46 16.22 -6.06
N ILE A 6 -33.77 16.46 -6.29
CA ILE A 6 -34.82 15.55 -5.85
C ILE A 6 -34.80 14.24 -6.65
N ALA A 7 -34.45 14.29 -7.94
CA ALA A 7 -34.31 13.10 -8.77
C ALA A 7 -33.07 12.29 -8.35
N LEU A 8 -31.94 12.93 -8.08
CA LEU A 8 -30.71 12.31 -7.56
C LEU A 8 -30.92 11.71 -6.16
N ALA A 9 -31.56 12.46 -5.25
CA ALA A 9 -31.89 11.93 -3.92
C ALA A 9 -32.84 10.70 -3.99
N LYS A 10 -33.77 10.67 -4.94
CA LYS A 10 -34.61 9.49 -5.22
C LYS A 10 -33.82 8.33 -5.81
N ILE A 11 -32.84 8.61 -6.65
CA ILE A 11 -31.95 7.61 -7.26
C ILE A 11 -31.06 6.98 -6.19
N ILE A 12 -30.53 7.78 -5.25
CA ILE A 12 -29.70 7.30 -4.15
C ILE A 12 -30.53 6.57 -3.07
N ALA A 13 -31.76 7.00 -2.84
CA ALA A 13 -32.67 6.35 -1.88
C ALA A 13 -33.29 5.05 -2.41
N ASP A 14 -33.35 4.85 -3.71
CA ASP A 14 -33.85 3.61 -4.29
C ASP A 14 -32.72 2.57 -4.40
N LYS A 15 -32.74 1.59 -3.48
CA LYS A 15 -31.76 0.49 -3.43
C LYS A 15 -31.54 -0.18 -4.80
N LYS A 16 -32.58 -0.34 -5.62
CA LYS A 16 -32.47 -0.94 -6.96
C LYS A 16 -31.72 -0.06 -7.95
N VAL A 17 -31.80 1.25 -7.82
CA VAL A 17 -31.11 2.19 -8.71
C VAL A 17 -29.67 2.37 -8.25
N ARG A 18 -29.42 2.43 -6.96
CA ARG A 18 -28.09 2.42 -6.37
C ARG A 18 -27.32 1.15 -6.76
N ASP A 19 -27.94 -0.01 -6.62
CA ASP A 19 -27.34 -1.30 -7.01
C ASP A 19 -27.06 -1.34 -8.53
N LYS A 20 -27.86 -0.67 -9.36
CA LYS A 20 -27.60 -0.53 -10.80
C LYS A 20 -26.45 0.43 -11.09
N VAL A 21 -26.33 1.54 -10.39
CA VAL A 21 -25.23 2.50 -10.56
C VAL A 21 -23.91 1.90 -10.08
N LEU A 22 -23.92 1.21 -8.93
CA LEU A 22 -22.76 0.43 -8.45
C LEU A 22 -22.40 -0.70 -9.43
N LEU A 23 -23.39 -1.34 -10.07
CA LEU A 23 -23.18 -2.36 -11.07
C LEU A 23 -22.61 -1.76 -12.38
N ILE A 24 -22.97 -0.54 -12.75
CA ILE A 24 -22.44 0.17 -13.91
C ILE A 24 -21.01 0.64 -13.64
N ILE A 25 -20.73 1.23 -12.50
CA ILE A 25 -19.38 1.64 -12.09
C ILE A 25 -18.50 0.39 -11.93
N GLY A 26 -18.99 -0.63 -11.25
CA GLY A 26 -18.31 -1.92 -11.12
C GLY A 26 -18.10 -2.63 -12.47
N SER A 27 -19.06 -2.54 -13.41
CA SER A 27 -18.91 -3.14 -14.73
C SER A 27 -17.94 -2.38 -15.64
N ILE A 28 -17.81 -1.07 -15.48
CA ILE A 28 -16.78 -0.29 -16.18
C ILE A 28 -15.39 -0.66 -15.62
N LEU A 29 -15.25 -0.76 -14.31
CA LEU A 29 -13.99 -1.17 -13.66
C LEU A 29 -13.65 -2.64 -13.95
N VAL A 30 -14.64 -3.54 -13.89
CA VAL A 30 -14.50 -4.95 -14.26
C VAL A 30 -14.30 -5.09 -15.76
N GLY A 31 -14.94 -4.27 -16.59
CA GLY A 31 -14.71 -4.23 -18.03
C GLY A 31 -13.28 -3.82 -18.37
N PHE A 32 -12.71 -2.88 -17.64
CA PHE A 32 -11.31 -2.47 -17.78
C PHE A 32 -10.34 -3.59 -17.34
N ILE A 33 -10.64 -4.26 -16.22
CA ILE A 33 -9.87 -5.41 -15.75
C ILE A 33 -10.03 -6.61 -16.71
N LEU A 34 -11.23 -6.84 -17.24
CA LEU A 34 -11.48 -7.93 -18.19
C LEU A 34 -10.83 -7.69 -19.56
N ILE A 35 -10.76 -6.46 -20.04
CA ILE A 35 -10.04 -6.13 -21.28
C ILE A 35 -8.53 -6.38 -21.11
N LEU A 36 -7.98 -6.13 -19.92
CA LEU A 36 -6.59 -6.45 -19.60
C LEU A 36 -6.36 -7.94 -19.28
N ALA A 37 -7.39 -8.65 -18.80
CA ALA A 37 -7.32 -10.07 -18.43
C ALA A 37 -7.84 -11.01 -19.53
N MET A 38 -8.59 -10.51 -20.52
CA MET A 38 -9.16 -11.31 -21.61
C MET A 38 -8.14 -12.19 -22.32
N PRO A 39 -6.93 -11.72 -22.69
CA PRO A 39 -5.93 -12.59 -23.28
C PRO A 39 -5.52 -13.75 -22.37
N ILE A 40 -5.48 -13.53 -21.06
CA ILE A 40 -5.08 -14.53 -20.07
C ILE A 40 -6.18 -15.56 -19.84
N ILE A 41 -7.45 -15.13 -19.79
CA ILE A 41 -8.61 -16.02 -19.57
C ILE A 41 -8.84 -16.90 -20.80
N VAL A 42 -8.69 -16.37 -22.02
CA VAL A 42 -8.81 -17.14 -23.25
C VAL A 42 -7.70 -18.20 -23.35
N LEU A 43 -6.47 -17.87 -22.96
CA LEU A 43 -5.36 -18.82 -22.92
C LEU A 43 -5.56 -19.92 -21.85
N TYR A 44 -6.19 -19.59 -20.71
CA TYR A 44 -6.47 -20.58 -19.66
C TYR A 44 -7.65 -21.51 -19.98
N SER A 45 -8.61 -21.05 -20.79
CA SER A 45 -9.79 -21.86 -21.19
C SER A 45 -9.51 -22.84 -22.35
N MET A 46 -8.42 -22.67 -23.07
CA MET A 46 -8.04 -23.51 -24.21
C MET A 46 -7.10 -24.66 -23.82
N GLY A 47 -7.17 -25.16 -22.60
CA GLY A 47 -6.36 -26.22 -22.03
C GLY A 47 -5.62 -27.12 -23.01
N ASN A 48 -4.27 -27.23 -22.82
CA ASN A 48 -3.36 -28.18 -23.45
C ASN A 48 -3.05 -28.03 -24.95
N VAL A 49 -2.81 -26.82 -25.41
CA VAL A 49 -2.02 -26.62 -26.63
C VAL A 49 -0.76 -25.88 -26.22
N GLU A 50 0.42 -26.46 -26.47
CA GLU A 50 1.68 -25.74 -26.41
C GLU A 50 1.63 -24.65 -27.50
N PHE A 51 1.16 -23.47 -27.11
CA PHE A 51 1.31 -22.27 -27.89
C PHE A 51 2.58 -21.58 -27.37
N GLU A 52 3.59 -21.45 -28.22
CA GLU A 52 4.51 -20.33 -28.10
C GLU A 52 3.65 -19.08 -28.18
N ALA A 53 3.45 -18.44 -27.01
CA ALA A 53 2.73 -17.18 -26.96
C ALA A 53 3.48 -16.20 -27.88
N PRO A 54 2.82 -15.59 -28.89
CA PRO A 54 3.44 -14.54 -29.65
C PRO A 54 3.92 -13.49 -28.63
N GLU A 55 5.19 -13.08 -28.74
CA GLU A 55 5.68 -11.94 -27.98
C GLU A 55 4.78 -10.76 -28.32
N ILE A 56 3.79 -10.51 -27.46
CA ILE A 56 2.99 -9.29 -27.57
C ILE A 56 3.95 -8.18 -27.17
N ASP A 57 4.38 -7.43 -28.15
CA ASP A 57 5.17 -6.22 -27.94
C ASP A 57 4.34 -5.28 -27.06
N LYS A 58 4.60 -5.32 -25.74
CA LYS A 58 3.94 -4.48 -24.75
C LYS A 58 4.24 -2.99 -24.97
N SER A 59 5.19 -2.66 -25.85
CA SER A 59 5.49 -1.30 -26.26
C SER A 59 4.49 -0.77 -27.31
N ALA A 60 3.71 -1.65 -27.94
CA ALA A 60 2.77 -1.29 -29.01
C ALA A 60 1.40 -0.79 -28.51
N PHE A 61 1.10 -0.92 -27.20
CA PHE A 61 -0.12 -0.40 -26.58
C PHE A 61 0.25 0.48 -25.41
N THR A 62 0.47 1.75 -25.68
CA THR A 62 0.62 2.75 -24.62
C THR A 62 -0.77 3.22 -24.15
N GLU A 63 -0.87 3.65 -22.88
CA GLU A 63 -2.07 4.28 -22.31
C GLU A 63 -2.55 5.45 -23.18
N SER A 64 -1.60 6.21 -23.77
CA SER A 64 -1.87 7.30 -24.69
C SER A 64 -2.59 6.86 -25.98
N ASP A 65 -2.28 5.69 -26.53
CA ASP A 65 -2.92 5.18 -27.74
C ASP A 65 -4.38 4.75 -27.49
N PHE A 66 -4.66 4.26 -26.29
CA PHE A 66 -6.02 3.93 -25.86
C PHE A 66 -6.85 5.22 -25.63
N ILE A 67 -6.29 6.20 -24.94
CA ILE A 67 -6.95 7.49 -24.70
C ILE A 67 -7.24 8.20 -26.04
N ALA A 68 -6.32 8.15 -27.00
CA ALA A 68 -6.49 8.75 -28.33
C ALA A 68 -7.67 8.14 -29.14
N GLN A 69 -8.11 6.94 -28.82
CA GLN A 69 -9.25 6.29 -29.46
C GLN A 69 -10.61 6.62 -28.82
N LEU A 70 -10.61 7.28 -27.65
CA LEU A 70 -11.83 7.69 -26.98
C LEU A 70 -12.46 8.92 -27.68
N PRO A 71 -13.77 9.15 -27.53
CA PRO A 71 -14.39 10.42 -27.92
C PRO A 71 -13.71 11.61 -27.27
N SER A 72 -13.59 12.74 -27.96
CA SER A 72 -12.88 13.94 -27.49
C SER A 72 -13.35 14.43 -26.11
N GLU A 73 -14.66 14.40 -25.84
CA GLU A 73 -15.23 14.72 -24.53
C GLU A 73 -14.66 13.88 -23.41
N LYS A 74 -14.45 12.57 -23.64
CA LYS A 74 -13.85 11.67 -22.67
C LYS A 74 -12.36 11.91 -22.51
N GLN A 75 -11.66 12.23 -23.59
CA GLN A 75 -10.24 12.60 -23.54
C GLN A 75 -10.03 13.87 -22.71
N GLU A 76 -10.87 14.89 -22.93
CA GLU A 76 -10.83 16.15 -22.15
C GLU A 76 -11.11 15.89 -20.67
N LYS A 77 -12.10 15.04 -20.34
CA LYS A 77 -12.42 14.68 -18.97
C LYS A 77 -11.26 13.96 -18.28
N ILE A 78 -10.63 12.98 -18.98
CA ILE A 78 -9.46 12.27 -18.45
C ILE A 78 -8.30 13.22 -18.22
N ALA A 79 -8.00 14.09 -19.20
CA ALA A 79 -6.92 15.07 -19.07
C ALA A 79 -7.16 16.04 -17.92
N HIS A 80 -8.40 16.51 -17.74
CA HIS A 80 -8.78 17.36 -16.62
C HIS A 80 -8.61 16.65 -15.27
N THR A 81 -9.10 15.40 -15.17
CA THR A 81 -8.98 14.60 -13.95
C THR A 81 -7.51 14.31 -13.59
N GLN A 82 -6.67 14.06 -14.59
CA GLN A 82 -5.24 13.88 -14.39
C GLN A 82 -4.59 15.17 -13.88
N ALA A 83 -4.87 16.32 -14.52
CA ALA A 83 -4.33 17.61 -14.09
C ALA A 83 -4.69 17.95 -12.64
N VAL A 84 -5.95 17.73 -12.25
CA VAL A 84 -6.38 17.93 -10.86
C VAL A 84 -5.72 16.90 -9.92
N GLY A 85 -5.55 15.67 -10.37
CA GLY A 85 -4.82 14.63 -9.61
C GLY A 85 -3.38 15.05 -9.32
N ASP A 86 -2.70 15.64 -10.29
CA ASP A 86 -1.33 16.15 -10.15
C ASP A 86 -1.28 17.37 -9.19
N GLU A 87 -2.28 18.26 -9.24
CA GLU A 87 -2.40 19.37 -8.30
C GLU A 87 -2.61 18.86 -6.86
N ILE A 88 -3.50 17.88 -6.66
CA ILE A 88 -3.72 17.26 -5.35
C ILE A 88 -2.41 16.65 -4.83
N GLU A 89 -1.68 15.89 -5.65
CA GLU A 89 -0.42 15.27 -5.27
C GLU A 89 0.61 16.31 -4.82
N SER A 90 0.72 17.42 -5.57
CA SER A 90 1.63 18.52 -5.25
C SER A 90 1.29 19.14 -3.89
N GLU A 91 0.02 19.49 -3.65
CA GLU A 91 -0.42 20.11 -2.40
C GLU A 91 -0.28 19.19 -1.20
N MET A 92 -0.60 17.88 -1.36
CA MET A 92 -0.39 16.87 -0.31
C MET A 92 1.09 16.71 0.05
N SER A 93 1.96 16.74 -0.95
CA SER A 93 3.42 16.68 -0.75
C SER A 93 3.95 17.91 -0.03
N ASP A 94 3.49 19.10 -0.39
CA ASP A 94 3.91 20.35 0.23
C ASP A 94 3.48 20.46 1.70
N LEU A 95 2.35 19.84 2.05
CA LEU A 95 1.87 19.72 3.43
C LEU A 95 2.52 18.57 4.21
N GLY A 96 3.32 17.73 3.58
CA GLY A 96 3.97 16.58 4.22
C GLY A 96 3.02 15.41 4.53
N ILE A 97 1.91 15.29 3.80
CA ILE A 97 0.89 14.24 3.92
C ILE A 97 0.72 13.44 2.61
N ALA A 98 1.80 13.26 1.86
CA ALA A 98 1.80 12.57 0.57
C ALA A 98 1.22 11.14 0.64
N GLU A 99 1.26 10.47 1.79
CA GLU A 99 0.66 9.17 2.01
C GLU A 99 -0.87 9.16 1.85
N GLN A 100 -1.51 10.32 1.97
CA GLN A 100 -2.96 10.45 1.78
C GLN A 100 -3.37 10.78 0.34
N THR A 101 -2.42 10.99 -0.57
CA THR A 101 -2.66 11.39 -1.96
C THR A 101 -3.63 10.46 -2.67
N ILE A 102 -3.45 9.14 -2.57
CA ILE A 102 -4.34 8.17 -3.24
C ILE A 102 -5.77 8.26 -2.69
N LYS A 103 -5.93 8.45 -1.38
CA LYS A 103 -7.25 8.64 -0.75
C LYS A 103 -7.92 9.90 -1.29
N ALA A 104 -7.18 11.00 -1.36
CA ALA A 104 -7.67 12.27 -1.87
C ALA A 104 -8.07 12.18 -3.35
N GLN A 105 -7.23 11.62 -4.20
CA GLN A 105 -7.54 11.40 -5.62
C GLN A 105 -8.76 10.50 -5.80
N LEU A 106 -8.90 9.44 -4.99
CA LEU A 106 -10.05 8.54 -5.06
C LEU A 106 -11.36 9.25 -4.67
N ILE A 107 -11.34 10.06 -3.61
CA ILE A 107 -12.50 10.87 -3.20
C ILE A 107 -12.86 11.86 -4.31
N TYR A 108 -11.87 12.58 -4.86
CA TYR A 108 -12.09 13.52 -5.96
C TYR A 108 -12.75 12.83 -7.16
N MET A 109 -12.17 11.75 -7.65
CA MET A 109 -12.71 11.02 -8.81
C MET A 109 -14.11 10.43 -8.57
N SER A 110 -14.45 10.11 -7.32
CA SER A 110 -15.71 9.45 -7.00
C SER A 110 -16.86 10.41 -6.71
N TYR A 111 -16.58 11.63 -6.23
CA TYR A 111 -17.62 12.49 -5.68
C TYR A 111 -17.60 13.93 -6.22
N PHE A 112 -16.57 14.37 -6.96
CA PHE A 112 -16.40 15.76 -7.38
C PHE A 112 -16.78 16.02 -8.85
N ASP A 113 -17.43 15.07 -9.52
CA ASP A 113 -17.77 15.17 -10.96
C ASP A 113 -18.58 16.43 -11.32
N GLU A 114 -19.33 16.99 -10.37
CA GLU A 114 -20.18 18.18 -10.56
C GLU A 114 -19.73 19.39 -9.72
N VAL A 115 -18.56 19.33 -9.08
CA VAL A 115 -18.08 20.45 -8.26
C VAL A 115 -17.42 21.50 -9.14
N GLU A 116 -18.07 22.65 -9.26
CA GLU A 116 -17.48 23.83 -9.92
C GLU A 116 -16.46 24.50 -8.97
N ASN A 117 -15.36 24.98 -9.53
CA ASN A 117 -14.31 25.72 -8.82
C ASN A 117 -13.62 24.89 -7.70
N PHE A 118 -13.10 23.72 -8.06
CA PHE A 118 -12.26 22.94 -7.16
C PHE A 118 -10.95 23.69 -6.85
N ASP A 119 -10.59 23.73 -5.58
CA ASP A 119 -9.34 24.31 -5.07
C ASP A 119 -8.54 23.21 -4.38
N ALA A 120 -7.45 22.75 -5.02
CA ALA A 120 -6.61 21.66 -4.54
C ALA A 120 -5.92 22.02 -3.22
N ASN A 121 -5.51 23.27 -3.03
CA ASN A 121 -4.86 23.71 -1.80
C ASN A 121 -5.84 23.68 -0.62
N PHE A 122 -7.03 24.25 -0.77
CA PHE A 122 -8.07 24.18 0.26
C PHE A 122 -8.45 22.73 0.56
N TYR A 123 -8.59 21.90 -0.48
CA TYR A 123 -8.91 20.49 -0.36
C TYR A 123 -7.84 19.73 0.45
N ALA A 124 -6.56 19.90 0.14
CA ALA A 124 -5.45 19.27 0.85
C ALA A 124 -5.39 19.71 2.33
N HIS A 125 -5.70 20.97 2.63
CA HIS A 125 -5.75 21.47 4.01
C HIS A 125 -6.85 20.83 4.85
N LEU A 126 -7.93 20.33 4.25
CA LEU A 126 -8.94 19.54 4.98
C LEU A 126 -8.37 18.21 5.44
N PHE A 127 -7.54 17.55 4.63
CA PHE A 127 -6.83 16.33 5.01
C PHE A 127 -5.80 16.58 6.11
N TYR A 128 -5.02 17.66 5.96
CA TYR A 128 -4.00 18.03 6.93
C TYR A 128 -4.58 18.34 8.32
N SER A 129 -5.74 18.97 8.37
CA SER A 129 -6.37 19.41 9.62
C SER A 129 -7.27 18.36 10.28
N ALA A 130 -7.69 17.33 9.55
CA ALA A 130 -8.58 16.30 10.08
C ALA A 130 -7.83 15.34 11.01
N PRO A 131 -8.31 15.11 12.24
CA PRO A 131 -7.68 14.19 13.18
C PRO A 131 -7.90 12.70 12.82
N ASN A 132 -8.91 12.40 12.01
CA ASN A 132 -9.25 11.05 11.52
C ASN A 132 -10.13 11.15 10.26
N ASP A 133 -10.34 10.00 9.62
CA ASP A 133 -11.08 9.90 8.36
C ASP A 133 -12.57 10.24 8.47
N GLU A 134 -13.21 9.96 9.60
CA GLU A 134 -14.62 10.29 9.81
C GLU A 134 -14.84 11.82 9.83
N VAL A 135 -13.99 12.53 10.58
CA VAL A 135 -13.99 14.01 10.61
C VAL A 135 -13.62 14.60 9.26
N LEU A 136 -12.69 13.97 8.52
CA LEU A 136 -12.36 14.38 7.16
C LEU A 136 -13.58 14.31 6.25
N ILE A 137 -14.27 13.17 6.22
CA ILE A 137 -15.45 12.97 5.37
C ILE A 137 -16.56 13.96 5.73
N ASP A 138 -16.81 14.20 7.01
CA ASP A 138 -17.77 15.21 7.45
C ASP A 138 -17.38 16.62 6.98
N SER A 139 -16.10 16.96 7.06
CA SER A 139 -15.58 18.26 6.60
C SER A 139 -15.74 18.42 5.09
N LEU A 140 -15.47 17.38 4.31
CA LEU A 140 -15.68 17.39 2.86
C LEU A 140 -17.16 17.56 2.51
N ASN A 141 -18.04 16.81 3.19
CA ASN A 141 -19.48 16.93 2.99
C ASN A 141 -19.98 18.35 3.27
N GLN A 142 -19.51 18.99 4.36
CA GLN A 142 -19.90 20.34 4.73
C GLN A 142 -19.39 21.40 3.77
N ASN A 143 -18.12 21.33 3.37
CA ASN A 143 -17.50 22.38 2.56
C ASN A 143 -17.86 22.34 1.08
N TYR A 144 -18.10 21.13 0.55
CA TYR A 144 -18.40 20.93 -0.88
C TYR A 144 -19.86 20.51 -1.14
N GLY A 145 -20.68 20.36 -0.09
CA GLY A 145 -22.06 19.94 -0.23
C GLY A 145 -22.22 18.50 -0.73
N LEU A 146 -21.23 17.66 -0.43
CA LEU A 146 -21.21 16.25 -0.83
C LEU A 146 -22.07 15.40 0.12
N ALA A 147 -22.33 14.17 -0.27
CA ALA A 147 -23.05 13.18 0.53
C ALA A 147 -22.27 11.86 0.61
N ILE A 148 -21.01 11.97 0.98
CA ILE A 148 -20.11 10.81 1.13
C ILE A 148 -20.53 10.05 2.39
N ASN A 149 -20.84 8.78 2.25
CA ASN A 149 -21.02 7.89 3.39
C ASN A 149 -19.67 7.31 3.78
N TYR A 150 -19.22 7.55 5.01
CA TYR A 150 -17.92 7.10 5.51
C TYR A 150 -17.71 5.60 5.32
N ASN A 151 -18.65 4.77 5.76
CA ASN A 151 -18.48 3.31 5.70
C ASN A 151 -18.47 2.78 4.24
N GLU A 152 -19.27 3.37 3.35
CA GLU A 152 -19.29 2.98 1.94
C GLU A 152 -18.00 3.40 1.24
N PHE A 153 -17.52 4.60 1.55
CA PHE A 153 -16.23 5.08 1.03
C PHE A 153 -15.07 4.21 1.51
N MET A 154 -14.98 3.92 2.82
CA MET A 154 -13.90 3.11 3.37
C MET A 154 -13.86 1.70 2.78
N ARG A 155 -15.00 1.07 2.52
CA ARG A 155 -15.05 -0.22 1.82
C ARG A 155 -14.46 -0.12 0.41
N THR A 156 -14.79 0.96 -0.31
CA THR A 156 -14.26 1.19 -1.66
C THR A 156 -12.78 1.48 -1.61
N TYR A 157 -12.34 2.32 -0.67
CA TYR A 157 -10.94 2.66 -0.47
C TYR A 157 -10.10 1.43 -0.14
N ILE A 158 -10.50 0.64 0.85
CA ILE A 158 -9.84 -0.61 1.23
C ILE A 158 -9.78 -1.56 0.02
N PHE A 159 -10.88 -1.71 -0.72
CA PHE A 159 -10.89 -2.55 -1.92
C PHE A 159 -9.89 -2.08 -2.96
N VAL A 160 -9.82 -0.79 -3.25
CA VAL A 160 -8.88 -0.21 -4.21
C VAL A 160 -7.44 -0.41 -3.73
N MET A 161 -7.15 -0.06 -2.48
CA MET A 161 -5.81 -0.20 -1.90
C MET A 161 -5.35 -1.66 -1.84
N ASN A 162 -6.26 -2.57 -1.53
CA ASN A 162 -5.99 -4.01 -1.56
C ASN A 162 -5.90 -4.59 -2.97
N SER A 163 -6.44 -3.90 -3.97
CA SER A 163 -6.47 -4.40 -5.35
C SER A 163 -5.12 -4.32 -6.03
N THR A 164 -4.32 -3.34 -5.67
CA THR A 164 -3.02 -3.08 -6.30
C THR A 164 -1.94 -2.96 -5.26
N ILE A 165 -0.89 -3.76 -5.40
CA ILE A 165 0.37 -3.44 -4.75
C ILE A 165 0.95 -2.27 -5.54
N ASN A 166 1.13 -1.14 -4.88
CA ASN A 166 1.61 0.08 -5.52
C ASN A 166 3.04 -0.15 -6.06
N LYS A 167 3.17 -0.16 -7.38
CA LYS A 167 4.49 -0.38 -8.03
C LYS A 167 5.51 0.70 -7.69
N TYR A 168 5.05 1.90 -7.34
CA TYR A 168 5.91 3.04 -7.01
C TYR A 168 6.50 2.98 -5.60
N MET A 169 6.05 2.04 -4.75
CA MET A 169 6.67 1.84 -3.44
C MET A 169 8.05 1.18 -3.53
N PHE A 170 8.33 0.47 -4.62
CA PHE A 170 9.62 -0.21 -4.77
C PHE A 170 10.65 0.73 -5.39
N THR A 171 11.75 0.93 -4.68
CA THR A 171 12.90 1.69 -5.17
C THR A 171 13.72 0.89 -6.18
N ASP A 172 13.77 -0.44 -5.98
CA ASP A 172 14.36 -1.40 -6.92
C ASP A 172 13.54 -2.70 -6.93
N ALA A 173 12.60 -2.79 -7.86
CA ALA A 173 11.73 -3.96 -8.01
C ALA A 173 12.49 -5.26 -8.37
N SER A 174 13.75 -5.17 -8.80
CA SER A 174 14.57 -6.33 -9.21
C SER A 174 15.32 -6.99 -8.04
N THR A 175 15.40 -6.32 -6.90
CA THR A 175 16.09 -6.81 -5.70
C THR A 175 15.15 -6.89 -4.50
N LYS A 176 15.57 -7.67 -3.50
CA LYS A 176 14.95 -7.67 -2.17
C LYS A 176 15.82 -6.81 -1.25
N ASN A 177 15.33 -5.65 -0.89
CA ASN A 177 16.08 -4.70 -0.09
C ASN A 177 15.27 -4.15 1.09
N ALA A 178 15.95 -3.64 2.08
CA ALA A 178 15.37 -3.20 3.34
C ALA A 178 14.39 -2.02 3.17
N ALA A 179 14.71 -1.05 2.30
CA ALA A 179 13.83 0.09 2.07
C ALA A 179 12.49 -0.32 1.47
N ASP A 180 12.51 -1.25 0.52
CA ASP A 180 11.30 -1.77 -0.12
C ASP A 180 10.52 -2.70 0.80
N LEU A 181 11.19 -3.44 1.72
CA LEU A 181 10.51 -4.19 2.77
C LEU A 181 9.74 -3.25 3.72
N ALA A 182 10.35 -2.13 4.12
CA ALA A 182 9.66 -1.13 4.93
C ALA A 182 8.45 -0.54 4.20
N ALA A 183 8.60 -0.17 2.92
CA ALA A 183 7.50 0.34 2.10
C ALA A 183 6.37 -0.70 1.92
N TRP A 184 6.71 -1.98 1.78
CA TRP A 184 5.75 -3.08 1.76
C TRP A 184 4.95 -3.17 3.07
N ALA A 185 5.63 -3.12 4.21
CA ALA A 185 4.98 -3.17 5.51
C ALA A 185 4.07 -1.95 5.73
N GLU A 186 4.53 -0.75 5.39
CA GLU A 186 3.70 0.46 5.45
C GLU A 186 2.47 0.36 4.52
N ASN A 187 2.64 -0.13 3.29
CA ASN A 187 1.52 -0.35 2.38
C ASN A 187 0.52 -1.37 2.95
N ALA A 188 0.99 -2.44 3.59
CA ALA A 188 0.11 -3.41 4.22
C ALA A 188 -0.72 -2.79 5.35
N TYR A 189 -0.13 -1.91 6.16
CA TYR A 189 -0.83 -1.16 7.19
C TYR A 189 -1.84 -0.16 6.59
N LEU A 190 -1.42 0.69 5.67
CA LEU A 190 -2.27 1.71 5.04
C LEU A 190 -3.41 1.11 4.21
N SER A 191 -3.23 -0.10 3.69
CA SER A 191 -4.23 -0.84 2.93
C SER A 191 -5.08 -1.77 3.79
N GLU A 192 -4.94 -1.70 5.12
CA GLU A 192 -5.71 -2.48 6.10
C GLU A 192 -5.74 -3.99 5.79
N TRP A 193 -4.56 -4.56 5.50
CA TRP A 193 -4.49 -6.00 5.30
C TRP A 193 -4.95 -6.74 6.55
N GLN A 194 -5.65 -7.82 6.35
CA GLN A 194 -6.19 -8.63 7.43
C GLN A 194 -5.15 -9.59 8.00
N TYR A 195 -5.34 -10.01 9.25
CA TYR A 195 -4.64 -11.17 9.76
C TYR A 195 -5.32 -12.46 9.27
N ALA A 196 -4.54 -13.39 8.78
CA ALA A 196 -4.99 -14.77 8.56
C ALA A 196 -3.78 -15.71 8.65
N ASP A 197 -3.96 -16.83 9.33
CA ASP A 197 -2.91 -17.86 9.46
C ASP A 197 -2.46 -18.36 8.09
N ASN A 198 -1.16 -18.55 7.92
CA ASN A 198 -0.54 -19.01 6.67
C ASN A 198 -0.87 -18.12 5.46
N CYS A 199 -1.02 -16.84 5.66
CA CYS A 199 -1.22 -15.86 4.61
C CYS A 199 0.02 -14.97 4.46
N PHE A 200 0.46 -14.74 3.21
CA PHE A 200 1.75 -14.13 2.85
C PHE A 200 1.59 -12.95 1.91
N GLY A 201 0.54 -12.15 2.05
CA GLY A 201 0.28 -10.96 1.22
C GLY A 201 -0.66 -11.23 0.04
N GLU A 202 -1.04 -12.47 -0.21
CA GLU A 202 -2.06 -12.83 -1.18
C GLU A 202 -3.46 -12.47 -0.69
N ARG A 203 -4.44 -12.61 -1.57
CA ARG A 203 -5.85 -12.40 -1.22
C ARG A 203 -6.43 -13.65 -0.59
N GLY A 204 -6.94 -13.51 0.62
CA GLY A 204 -7.55 -14.59 1.40
C GLY A 204 -8.94 -14.24 1.93
N GLY A 205 -9.58 -15.22 2.59
CA GLY A 205 -10.87 -15.04 3.23
C GLY A 205 -12.07 -14.82 2.30
N GLU A 206 -13.23 -14.59 2.90
CA GLU A 206 -14.48 -14.36 2.18
C GLU A 206 -14.49 -13.01 1.44
N ASP A 207 -13.88 -11.99 2.03
CA ASP A 207 -13.83 -10.63 1.47
C ASP A 207 -12.75 -10.46 0.41
N ARG A 208 -11.92 -11.47 0.18
CA ARG A 208 -10.78 -11.42 -0.75
C ARG A 208 -9.84 -10.24 -0.51
N LEU A 209 -9.72 -9.80 0.71
CA LEU A 209 -8.74 -8.81 1.12
C LEU A 209 -7.36 -9.45 1.23
N ARG A 210 -6.32 -8.65 1.06
CA ARG A 210 -4.97 -9.12 1.32
C ARG A 210 -4.80 -9.41 2.80
N CYS A 211 -4.01 -10.42 3.09
CA CYS A 211 -3.75 -10.87 4.45
C CYS A 211 -2.28 -11.20 4.66
N ALA A 212 -1.88 -11.16 5.91
CA ALA A 212 -0.59 -11.69 6.34
C ALA A 212 -0.71 -12.20 7.77
N ASP A 213 -0.06 -13.31 8.07
CA ASP A 213 0.23 -13.68 9.47
C ASP A 213 1.50 -12.97 9.96
N ASN A 214 1.93 -13.29 11.16
CA ASN A 214 3.09 -12.69 11.80
C ASN A 214 4.36 -12.71 10.92
N VAL A 215 4.75 -13.87 10.43
CA VAL A 215 5.91 -13.99 9.52
C VAL A 215 5.54 -13.71 8.07
N GLY A 216 4.28 -13.87 7.74
CA GLY A 216 3.73 -13.69 6.39
C GLY A 216 3.86 -12.27 5.87
N LEU A 217 3.94 -11.27 6.75
CA LEU A 217 4.19 -9.89 6.33
C LEU A 217 5.55 -9.78 5.61
N VAL A 218 6.60 -10.35 6.18
CA VAL A 218 7.95 -10.35 5.57
C VAL A 218 8.05 -11.36 4.43
N MET A 219 7.55 -12.58 4.65
CA MET A 219 7.54 -13.64 3.64
C MET A 219 6.79 -13.23 2.38
N GLY A 220 5.71 -12.47 2.53
CA GLY A 220 4.95 -11.91 1.41
C GLY A 220 5.82 -11.02 0.52
N TYR A 221 6.61 -10.15 1.10
CA TYR A 221 7.56 -9.33 0.35
C TYR A 221 8.62 -10.18 -0.36
N VAL A 222 9.20 -11.16 0.33
CA VAL A 222 10.21 -12.06 -0.26
C VAL A 222 9.64 -12.82 -1.46
N ARG A 223 8.41 -13.32 -1.35
CA ARG A 223 7.72 -14.11 -2.39
C ARG A 223 7.11 -13.26 -3.51
N TYR A 224 6.88 -11.98 -3.30
CA TYR A 224 6.28 -11.13 -4.31
C TYR A 224 7.31 -10.71 -5.37
N ASP A 225 7.17 -11.20 -6.58
CA ASP A 225 7.94 -10.70 -7.74
C ASP A 225 7.34 -9.36 -8.18
N ALA A 226 8.03 -8.27 -7.85
CA ALA A 226 7.55 -6.92 -8.14
C ALA A 226 7.67 -6.55 -9.64
N VAL A 227 8.54 -7.22 -10.38
CA VAL A 227 8.68 -7.04 -11.83
C VAL A 227 7.49 -7.66 -12.56
N ASN A 228 7.20 -8.93 -12.27
CA ASN A 228 6.13 -9.69 -12.90
C ASN A 228 4.76 -9.52 -12.19
N LYS A 229 4.74 -8.89 -11.00
CA LYS A 229 3.55 -8.63 -10.17
C LYS A 229 2.80 -9.90 -9.76
N VAL A 230 3.54 -10.95 -9.42
CA VAL A 230 3.00 -12.24 -9.00
C VAL A 230 3.68 -12.72 -7.73
N PHE A 231 2.97 -13.53 -6.94
CA PHE A 231 3.59 -14.26 -5.86
C PHE A 231 4.20 -15.54 -6.41
N THR A 232 5.45 -15.81 -6.05
CA THR A 232 6.09 -17.08 -6.36
C THR A 232 5.52 -18.19 -5.48
N SER A 233 5.43 -19.40 -6.00
CA SER A 233 4.93 -20.57 -5.27
C SER A 233 5.97 -21.20 -4.35
N ASP A 234 7.20 -20.68 -4.37
CA ASP A 234 8.28 -21.24 -3.59
C ASP A 234 8.00 -21.05 -2.09
N THR A 235 7.97 -22.16 -1.38
CA THR A 235 7.93 -22.17 0.08
C THR A 235 9.33 -21.80 0.58
N VAL A 236 9.55 -20.51 0.76
CA VAL A 236 10.77 -20.04 1.42
C VAL A 236 10.43 -19.92 2.90
N ASP A 237 11.14 -20.64 3.75
CA ASP A 237 11.06 -20.41 5.19
C ASP A 237 11.65 -19.04 5.52
N LEU A 238 11.09 -18.36 6.51
CA LEU A 238 11.67 -17.11 6.99
C LEU A 238 12.92 -17.42 7.81
N TYR A 239 14.08 -17.20 7.18
CA TYR A 239 15.35 -17.23 7.89
C TYR A 239 15.70 -15.82 8.35
N TYR A 240 16.10 -15.71 9.61
CA TYR A 240 16.55 -14.47 10.20
C TYR A 240 17.74 -14.71 11.12
N THR A 241 18.55 -13.68 11.29
CA THR A 241 19.66 -13.66 12.22
C THR A 241 19.44 -12.56 13.24
N GLU A 242 19.33 -12.93 14.51
CA GLU A 242 19.33 -11.96 15.62
C GLU A 242 20.68 -11.29 15.69
N GLN A 243 20.69 -9.96 15.70
CA GLN A 243 21.91 -9.16 15.65
C GLN A 243 22.26 -8.55 17.01
N GLY A 244 21.26 -8.28 17.83
CA GLY A 244 21.49 -7.73 19.15
C GLY A 244 20.23 -7.23 19.85
N SER A 245 20.45 -6.68 21.06
CA SER A 245 19.38 -6.02 21.81
C SER A 245 18.79 -4.86 21.04
N ILE A 246 17.50 -4.60 21.25
CA ILE A 246 16.78 -3.50 20.59
C ILE A 246 17.47 -2.13 20.78
N ASP A 247 18.13 -1.91 21.91
CA ASP A 247 18.86 -0.67 22.21
C ASP A 247 20.07 -0.45 21.30
N THR A 248 20.54 -1.50 20.63
CA THR A 248 21.69 -1.44 19.70
C THR A 248 21.26 -1.35 18.25
N MET A 249 19.94 -1.33 17.98
CA MET A 249 19.39 -1.32 16.63
C MET A 249 19.80 -0.04 15.87
N PRO A 250 20.27 -0.14 14.62
CA PRO A 250 20.48 1.04 13.78
C PRO A 250 19.13 1.66 13.39
N ASP A 251 19.08 2.99 13.25
CA ASP A 251 17.91 3.70 12.71
C ASP A 251 17.83 3.56 11.20
N SER A 252 17.61 2.34 10.73
CA SER A 252 17.57 1.99 9.31
C SER A 252 16.30 1.24 8.97
N LYS A 253 15.53 1.75 8.01
CA LYS A 253 14.26 1.16 7.58
C LYS A 253 14.46 -0.28 7.07
N GLY A 254 13.47 -1.14 7.35
CA GLY A 254 13.46 -2.53 6.92
C GLY A 254 14.22 -3.50 7.83
N VAL A 255 14.83 -3.00 8.91
CA VAL A 255 15.38 -3.85 9.96
C VAL A 255 14.23 -4.58 10.66
N GLY A 256 14.41 -5.86 10.93
CA GLY A 256 13.47 -6.66 11.68
C GLY A 256 13.56 -6.39 13.18
N VAL A 257 12.43 -6.47 13.87
CA VAL A 257 12.38 -6.47 15.34
C VAL A 257 11.60 -7.69 15.83
N TYR A 258 11.95 -8.15 17.04
CA TYR A 258 11.40 -9.37 17.61
C TYR A 258 11.19 -9.22 19.12
N ASN A 259 10.09 -9.75 19.65
CA ASN A 259 9.75 -9.69 21.06
C ASN A 259 9.56 -11.07 21.74
N GLY A 260 10.00 -12.13 21.09
CA GLY A 260 9.85 -13.51 21.59
C GLY A 260 8.64 -14.24 20.97
N SER A 261 7.68 -13.52 20.40
CA SER A 261 6.49 -14.11 19.78
C SER A 261 6.14 -13.50 18.42
N GLU A 262 6.42 -12.22 18.24
CA GLU A 262 6.04 -11.47 17.05
C GLU A 262 7.26 -10.87 16.38
N PHE A 263 7.20 -10.83 15.05
CA PHE A 263 8.15 -10.12 14.20
C PHE A 263 7.51 -8.83 13.70
N GLY A 264 8.31 -7.78 13.65
CA GLY A 264 7.93 -6.51 13.05
C GLY A 264 8.98 -6.02 12.06
N VAL A 265 8.60 -5.06 11.26
CA VAL A 265 9.47 -4.34 10.32
C VAL A 265 9.58 -2.90 10.79
N TYR A 266 10.79 -2.45 11.07
CA TYR A 266 11.03 -1.05 11.39
C TYR A 266 10.86 -0.19 10.14
N VAL A 267 9.94 0.78 10.20
CA VAL A 267 9.59 1.62 9.05
C VAL A 267 10.22 3.02 9.08
N GLY A 268 11.02 3.28 10.11
CA GLY A 268 11.66 4.58 10.36
C GLY A 268 10.87 5.42 11.34
N GLY A 269 11.46 6.55 11.76
CA GLY A 269 10.80 7.49 12.68
C GLY A 269 10.44 6.91 14.06
N GLY A 270 11.09 5.83 14.48
CA GLY A 270 10.79 5.14 15.73
C GLY A 270 9.52 4.27 15.67
N GLU A 271 9.06 3.85 14.49
CA GLU A 271 7.84 3.09 14.31
C GLU A 271 8.07 1.71 13.69
N VAL A 272 7.23 0.76 14.07
CA VAL A 272 7.25 -0.63 13.64
C VAL A 272 5.87 -1.01 13.11
N VAL A 273 5.87 -1.70 11.97
CA VAL A 273 4.67 -2.37 11.43
C VAL A 273 4.82 -3.87 11.61
N PHE A 274 3.77 -4.51 12.08
CA PHE A 274 3.72 -5.94 12.33
C PHE A 274 2.32 -6.49 12.13
N SER A 275 2.20 -7.81 12.00
CA SER A 275 0.91 -8.49 11.91
C SER A 275 0.62 -9.27 13.18
N SER A 276 -0.57 -9.09 13.74
CA SER A 276 -1.01 -9.74 14.97
C SER A 276 -2.40 -10.33 14.83
N ALA A 277 -2.59 -11.51 15.40
CA ALA A 277 -3.88 -12.21 15.42
C ALA A 277 -5.01 -11.39 16.09
N MET A 278 -4.66 -10.46 16.99
CA MET A 278 -5.65 -9.67 17.72
C MET A 278 -6.04 -8.35 17.04
N GLY A 279 -5.27 -7.88 16.07
CA GLY A 279 -5.52 -6.56 15.49
C GLY A 279 -5.18 -6.41 14.00
N GLY A 280 -4.86 -7.50 13.30
CA GLY A 280 -4.44 -7.42 11.90
C GLY A 280 -3.07 -6.76 11.76
N ILE A 281 -2.87 -6.02 10.69
CA ILE A 281 -1.64 -5.24 10.52
C ILE A 281 -1.71 -3.98 11.38
N GLN A 282 -0.72 -3.83 12.23
CA GLN A 282 -0.64 -2.74 13.20
C GLN A 282 0.63 -1.93 13.00
N ARG A 283 0.57 -0.65 13.38
CA ARG A 283 1.71 0.26 13.46
C ARG A 283 1.79 0.82 14.87
N GLN A 284 2.95 0.77 15.46
CA GLN A 284 3.18 1.26 16.81
C GLN A 284 4.58 1.81 16.98
N ARG A 285 4.79 2.58 18.04
CA ARG A 285 6.13 3.04 18.39
C ARG A 285 7.01 1.87 18.79
N LEU A 286 8.27 1.92 18.42
CA LEU A 286 9.28 0.94 18.81
C LEU A 286 9.32 0.71 20.32
N THR A 287 9.15 1.80 21.09
CA THR A 287 9.15 1.78 22.58
C THR A 287 7.93 1.10 23.18
N ASP A 288 6.83 0.98 22.46
CA ASP A 288 5.54 0.54 23.00
C ASP A 288 5.30 -0.96 22.76
N GLY A 289 6.06 -1.57 21.83
CA GLY A 289 5.84 -2.95 21.36
C GLY A 289 6.48 -4.05 22.19
N GLY A 290 7.24 -3.68 23.25
CA GLY A 290 7.97 -4.66 24.05
C GLY A 290 9.03 -5.43 23.25
N TRP A 291 9.52 -4.84 22.17
CA TRP A 291 10.57 -5.41 21.34
C TRP A 291 11.85 -5.56 22.14
N THR A 292 12.48 -6.73 22.06
CA THR A 292 13.67 -7.08 22.87
C THR A 292 14.94 -7.19 22.04
N ALA A 293 14.79 -7.55 20.77
CA ALA A 293 15.92 -7.76 19.87
C ALA A 293 15.62 -7.18 18.48
N TRP A 294 16.67 -6.94 17.73
CA TRP A 294 16.58 -6.65 16.32
C TRP A 294 17.27 -7.74 15.50
N CYS A 295 16.82 -7.91 14.26
CA CYS A 295 17.29 -8.97 13.39
C CYS A 295 17.38 -8.51 11.93
N THR A 296 18.11 -9.29 11.15
CA THR A 296 18.13 -9.20 9.69
C THR A 296 17.51 -10.46 9.09
N TYR A 297 16.81 -10.30 7.98
CA TYR A 297 16.25 -11.43 7.21
C TYR A 297 17.22 -11.80 6.08
N ASP A 298 17.56 -13.07 5.96
CA ASP A 298 18.62 -13.54 5.06
C ASP A 298 18.35 -13.22 3.57
N ALA A 299 17.08 -13.15 3.19
CA ALA A 299 16.67 -12.82 1.83
C ALA A 299 16.72 -11.33 1.49
N ILE A 300 17.07 -10.46 2.44
CA ILE A 300 16.99 -8.99 2.30
C ILE A 300 18.37 -8.38 2.25
N ASN A 301 18.60 -7.52 1.27
CA ASN A 301 19.81 -6.72 1.17
C ASN A 301 19.69 -5.49 2.08
N TYR A 302 20.59 -5.36 3.02
CA TYR A 302 20.65 -4.25 3.95
C TYR A 302 21.69 -3.21 3.52
N PRO A 303 21.47 -1.92 3.80
CA PRO A 303 22.43 -0.86 3.51
C PRO A 303 23.70 -1.00 4.36
N GLN A 304 24.75 -0.30 3.95
CA GLN A 304 26.09 -0.41 4.56
C GLN A 304 26.08 -0.08 6.06
N GLU A 305 25.28 0.88 6.49
CA GLU A 305 25.15 1.28 7.90
C GLU A 305 24.69 0.14 8.81
N VAL A 306 23.79 -0.75 8.31
CA VAL A 306 23.36 -1.95 9.02
C VAL A 306 24.49 -2.96 9.10
N GLN A 307 25.23 -3.16 8.01
CA GLN A 307 26.37 -4.06 7.97
C GLN A 307 27.48 -3.60 8.92
N ASP A 308 27.75 -2.30 8.93
CA ASP A 308 28.76 -1.70 9.85
C ASP A 308 28.36 -1.92 11.30
N LYS A 309 27.06 -1.78 11.61
CA LYS A 309 26.55 -2.01 12.97
C LYS A 309 26.68 -3.48 13.38
N ILE A 310 26.39 -4.41 12.47
CA ILE A 310 26.58 -5.85 12.70
C ILE A 310 28.05 -6.15 13.00
N ASN A 311 28.96 -5.61 12.20
CA ASN A 311 30.41 -5.81 12.39
C ASN A 311 30.87 -5.24 13.74
N GLU A 312 30.39 -4.03 14.12
CA GLU A 312 30.70 -3.42 15.43
C GLU A 312 30.31 -4.34 16.60
N LEU A 313 29.12 -4.97 16.52
CA LEU A 313 28.63 -5.85 17.58
C LEU A 313 29.35 -7.21 17.64
N GLN A 314 29.95 -7.63 16.52
CA GLN A 314 30.70 -8.89 16.43
C GLN A 314 32.18 -8.75 16.78
N GLU A 315 32.70 -7.52 16.80
CA GLU A 315 34.09 -7.29 17.23
C GLU A 315 34.23 -7.61 18.73
N PRO A 316 35.18 -8.49 19.12
CA PRO A 316 35.39 -8.79 20.52
C PRO A 316 35.84 -7.51 21.24
N THR A 317 35.09 -7.13 22.26
CA THR A 317 35.47 -6.02 23.14
C THR A 317 36.84 -6.32 23.75
N THR A 318 37.88 -5.70 23.20
CA THR A 318 39.22 -5.80 23.76
C THR A 318 39.20 -4.96 25.03
N GLU A 319 38.80 -5.56 26.15
CA GLU A 319 38.99 -4.94 27.47
C GLU A 319 40.48 -4.64 27.61
N ALA A 320 40.77 -3.37 27.62
CA ALA A 320 42.11 -2.88 27.99
C ALA A 320 42.40 -3.31 29.40
N THR A 321 43.06 -4.43 29.56
CA THR A 321 43.67 -4.85 30.82
C THR A 321 44.78 -3.86 31.11
N THR A 322 44.49 -2.81 31.82
CA THR A 322 45.49 -1.91 32.40
C THR A 322 46.21 -2.68 33.49
N GLU A 323 47.28 -3.38 33.15
CA GLU A 323 48.21 -3.90 34.15
C GLU A 323 48.78 -2.72 34.95
N ALA A 324 48.27 -2.62 36.16
CA ALA A 324 48.88 -1.74 37.14
C ALA A 324 50.25 -2.30 37.53
N THR A 325 51.30 -1.78 36.90
CA THR A 325 52.68 -2.03 37.29
C THR A 325 52.93 -1.36 38.65
N THR A 326 52.79 -2.13 39.72
CA THR A 326 53.24 -1.76 41.04
C THR A 326 54.78 -1.86 41.02
N GLY A 327 55.45 -0.73 40.85
CA GLY A 327 56.89 -0.62 41.09
C GLY A 327 57.20 -0.49 42.59
N CYS A 328 58.01 -1.38 43.12
CA CYS A 328 58.70 -1.22 44.39
C CYS A 328 59.75 -0.14 44.35
#